data_a2f21699180c2035a6b29bf3a5b74072
#
_entry.id   a2f21699180c2035a6b29bf3a5b74072
#
_cell.length_a   1.000
_cell.length_b   1.000
_cell.length_c   1.000
_cell.angle_alpha   90.00
_cell.angle_beta   90.00
_cell.angle_gamma   90.00
#
_symmetry.space_group_name_H-M   'P 1'
#
loop_
_entity.id
_entity.type
_entity.pdbx_description
1 polymer ?
#
loop_
_entity_poly.entity_id
_entity_poly.type
_entity_poly.pdbx_seq_one_letter_code
_entity_poly.pdbx_strand_id
1 'polypeptide(L)'
;MKSFVFGMLLLSVFFGAGVASIRADDGDYRHVVLFQFKESATPEAIAAIEKEFVALEDKIDTIEDLEWGTNVSPEGMADGFTHCFLVTFEDREGLDVYLPHPAHAAFVEMLKPQLEKALVVDYVAR
;
A
#
# COMPACT_ATOMS: atom_id res chain seq x y z
N MET A 1 32.78 62.99 23.41
CA MET A 1 32.62 61.58 23.80
C MET A 1 31.35 61.04 23.15
N LYS A 2 31.51 60.20 22.15
CA LYS A 2 30.38 59.58 21.48
C LYS A 2 30.17 58.21 22.06
N SER A 3 29.02 58.02 22.76
CA SER A 3 28.63 56.71 23.26
C SER A 3 28.06 55.90 22.12
N PHE A 4 28.75 54.87 21.75
CA PHE A 4 28.21 53.87 20.83
C PHE A 4 27.39 52.89 21.65
N VAL A 5 26.06 53.00 21.52
CA VAL A 5 25.15 51.95 22.05
C VAL A 5 25.11 50.87 20.95
N PHE A 6 25.79 49.78 21.22
CA PHE A 6 25.68 48.58 20.42
C PHE A 6 24.35 47.92 20.74
N GLY A 7 23.36 48.15 19.88
CA GLY A 7 22.12 47.42 19.96
C GLY A 7 22.39 45.98 19.51
N MET A 8 22.43 45.11 20.48
CA MET A 8 22.48 43.67 20.24
C MET A 8 21.10 43.21 19.78
N LEU A 9 20.98 43.08 18.44
CA LEU A 9 19.77 42.48 17.86
C LEU A 9 19.81 40.99 18.17
N LEU A 10 19.10 40.57 19.17
CA LEU A 10 18.82 39.14 19.43
C LEU A 10 17.89 38.65 18.34
N LEU A 11 18.46 38.05 17.29
CA LEU A 11 17.70 37.28 16.33
C LEU A 11 17.30 35.97 17.02
N SER A 12 16.14 35.97 17.67
CA SER A 12 15.53 34.73 18.15
C SER A 12 15.05 33.97 16.92
N VAL A 13 15.90 33.09 16.44
CA VAL A 13 15.49 32.08 15.48
C VAL A 13 14.58 31.13 16.23
N PHE A 14 13.27 31.36 16.13
CA PHE A 14 12.29 30.35 16.49
C PHE A 14 12.41 29.23 15.47
N PHE A 15 13.24 28.23 15.76
CA PHE A 15 13.09 26.92 15.17
C PHE A 15 11.79 26.35 15.73
N GLY A 16 10.70 26.60 15.03
CA GLY A 16 9.50 25.81 15.20
C GLY A 16 9.83 24.41 14.71
N ALA A 17 10.45 23.62 15.57
CA ALA A 17 10.48 22.19 15.37
C ALA A 17 9.03 21.73 15.47
N GLY A 18 8.35 21.66 14.31
CA GLY A 18 7.16 20.85 14.18
C GLY A 18 7.60 19.45 14.50
N VAL A 19 7.43 19.05 15.76
CA VAL A 19 7.56 17.65 16.13
C VAL A 19 6.38 16.97 15.47
N ALA A 20 6.60 16.46 14.24
CA ALA A 20 5.74 15.43 13.71
C ALA A 20 5.87 14.27 14.71
N SER A 21 4.90 14.15 15.61
CA SER A 21 4.76 12.98 16.45
C SER A 21 4.52 11.82 15.52
N ILE A 22 5.59 11.16 15.09
CA ILE A 22 5.47 9.85 14.45
C ILE A 22 5.09 8.92 15.59
N ARG A 23 3.80 8.73 15.79
CA ARG A 23 3.34 7.65 16.63
C ARG A 23 3.72 6.35 15.96
N ALA A 24 4.27 5.41 16.71
CA ALA A 24 4.66 4.10 16.19
C ALA A 24 3.47 3.32 15.61
N ASP A 25 2.24 3.69 15.98
CA ASP A 25 0.95 3.12 15.57
C ASP A 25 0.25 3.94 14.46
N ASP A 26 0.82 5.10 14.02
CA ASP A 26 0.28 5.95 12.96
C ASP A 26 0.87 5.63 11.58
N GLY A 27 1.57 4.51 11.46
CA GLY A 27 2.06 4.05 10.17
C GLY A 27 0.91 3.63 9.27
N ASP A 28 1.15 3.70 7.96
CA ASP A 28 0.21 3.23 6.97
C ASP A 28 -0.11 1.75 7.17
N TYR A 29 -1.33 1.39 6.82
CA TYR A 29 -1.79 0.00 6.84
C TYR A 29 -1.48 -0.64 5.48
N ARG A 30 -0.70 -1.72 5.51
CA ARG A 30 -0.30 -2.46 4.30
C ARG A 30 -1.08 -3.76 4.22
N HIS A 31 -1.64 -4.01 3.06
CA HIS A 31 -2.36 -5.22 2.70
C HIS A 31 -1.60 -5.91 1.58
N VAL A 32 -0.89 -6.98 1.92
CA VAL A 32 -0.05 -7.73 0.99
C VAL A 32 -0.82 -8.95 0.51
N VAL A 33 -0.96 -9.09 -0.80
CA VAL A 33 -1.72 -10.18 -1.41
C VAL A 33 -0.85 -10.90 -2.43
N LEU A 34 -0.67 -12.19 -2.25
CA LEU A 34 0.07 -13.04 -3.17
C LEU A 34 -0.88 -14.00 -3.87
N PHE A 35 -0.68 -14.19 -5.17
CA PHE A 35 -1.46 -15.14 -5.96
C PHE A 35 -0.59 -16.20 -6.60
N GLN A 36 -1.12 -17.42 -6.61
CA GLN A 36 -0.77 -18.46 -7.56
C GLN A 36 -1.99 -18.75 -8.41
N PHE A 37 -1.85 -18.63 -9.72
CA PHE A 37 -2.92 -18.95 -10.65
C PHE A 37 -2.95 -20.45 -10.98
N LYS A 38 -4.11 -20.95 -11.34
CA LYS A 38 -4.24 -22.32 -11.86
C LYS A 38 -3.45 -22.48 -13.15
N GLU A 39 -2.97 -23.68 -13.40
CA GLU A 39 -2.30 -24.00 -14.69
C GLU A 39 -3.22 -23.77 -15.89
N SER A 40 -4.53 -23.91 -15.69
CA SER A 40 -5.53 -23.64 -16.73
C SER A 40 -5.76 -22.15 -17.02
N ALA A 41 -5.25 -21.25 -16.14
CA ALA A 41 -5.38 -19.81 -16.36
C ALA A 41 -4.53 -19.38 -17.55
N THR A 42 -5.17 -18.76 -18.54
CA THR A 42 -4.47 -18.27 -19.73
C THR A 42 -3.72 -16.97 -19.43
N PRO A 43 -2.65 -16.65 -20.21
CA PRO A 43 -1.98 -15.35 -20.09
C PRO A 43 -2.94 -14.17 -20.22
N GLU A 44 -3.95 -14.27 -21.08
CA GLU A 44 -4.95 -13.23 -21.28
C GLU A 44 -5.85 -13.05 -20.05
N ALA A 45 -6.26 -14.16 -19.41
CA ALA A 45 -7.05 -14.11 -18.19
C ALA A 45 -6.25 -13.51 -17.03
N ILE A 46 -4.98 -13.87 -16.90
CA ILE A 46 -4.08 -13.31 -15.87
C ILE A 46 -3.87 -11.80 -16.10
N ALA A 47 -3.61 -11.38 -17.34
CA ALA A 47 -3.45 -9.97 -17.68
C ALA A 47 -4.71 -9.16 -17.38
N ALA A 48 -5.89 -9.72 -17.61
CA ALA A 48 -7.15 -9.08 -17.26
C ALA A 48 -7.29 -8.90 -15.74
N ILE A 49 -6.88 -9.89 -14.94
CA ILE A 49 -6.90 -9.81 -13.48
C ILE A 49 -5.91 -8.75 -12.97
N GLU A 50 -4.70 -8.72 -13.50
CA GLU A 50 -3.70 -7.69 -13.18
C GLU A 50 -4.26 -6.28 -13.40
N LYS A 51 -4.87 -6.06 -14.55
CA LYS A 51 -5.48 -4.78 -14.92
C LYS A 51 -6.63 -4.40 -14.00
N GLU A 52 -7.53 -5.33 -13.69
CA GLU A 52 -8.68 -5.08 -12.83
C GLU A 52 -8.28 -4.84 -11.37
N PHE A 53 -7.24 -5.51 -10.90
CA PHE A 53 -6.71 -5.24 -9.55
C PHE A 53 -6.20 -3.79 -9.46
N VAL A 54 -5.36 -3.38 -10.39
CA VAL A 54 -4.82 -2.01 -10.45
C VAL A 54 -5.96 -0.98 -10.56
N ALA A 55 -7.01 -1.30 -11.31
CA ALA A 55 -8.15 -0.40 -11.47
C ALA A 55 -8.93 -0.15 -10.17
N LEU A 56 -8.76 -0.99 -9.14
CA LEU A 56 -9.40 -0.78 -7.83
C LEU A 56 -8.95 0.52 -7.16
N GLU A 57 -7.73 0.97 -7.41
CA GLU A 57 -7.21 2.23 -6.87
C GLU A 57 -8.09 3.41 -7.23
N ASP A 58 -8.58 3.46 -8.47
CA ASP A 58 -9.46 4.52 -8.95
C ASP A 58 -10.93 4.34 -8.52
N LYS A 59 -11.31 3.12 -8.13
CA LYS A 59 -12.69 2.78 -7.78
C LYS A 59 -12.98 2.83 -6.28
N ILE A 60 -11.97 2.74 -5.45
CA ILE A 60 -12.10 2.66 -3.99
C ILE A 60 -11.27 3.76 -3.35
N ASP A 61 -11.93 4.78 -2.82
CA ASP A 61 -11.31 6.02 -2.34
C ASP A 61 -10.36 5.81 -1.15
N THR A 62 -10.52 4.74 -0.38
CA THR A 62 -9.66 4.47 0.77
C THR A 62 -8.30 3.90 0.40
N ILE A 63 -8.08 3.49 -0.83
CA ILE A 63 -6.77 3.08 -1.30
C ILE A 63 -5.90 4.33 -1.50
N GLU A 64 -4.82 4.45 -0.74
CA GLU A 64 -3.84 5.53 -0.90
C GLU A 64 -2.82 5.22 -1.99
N ASP A 65 -2.40 3.97 -2.09
CA ASP A 65 -1.43 3.51 -3.07
C ASP A 65 -1.62 2.03 -3.37
N LEU A 66 -1.28 1.64 -4.57
CA LEU A 66 -1.29 0.26 -5.00
C LEU A 66 -0.11 0.02 -5.93
N GLU A 67 0.75 -0.91 -5.56
CA GLU A 67 1.83 -1.38 -6.43
C GLU A 67 1.80 -2.89 -6.52
N TRP A 68 2.39 -3.44 -7.57
CA TRP A 68 2.44 -4.88 -7.75
C TRP A 68 3.62 -5.30 -8.61
N GLY A 69 3.93 -6.57 -8.55
CA GLY A 69 4.94 -7.17 -9.39
C GLY A 69 4.83 -8.69 -9.39
N THR A 70 5.68 -9.29 -10.21
CA THR A 70 5.82 -10.74 -10.26
C THR A 70 7.10 -11.17 -9.56
N ASN A 71 7.11 -12.40 -9.02
CA ASN A 71 8.25 -12.93 -8.31
C ASN A 71 9.50 -13.02 -9.20
N VAL A 72 10.57 -12.41 -8.77
CA VAL A 72 11.90 -12.46 -9.41
C VAL A 72 12.99 -12.93 -8.45
N SER A 73 12.59 -13.47 -7.29
CA SER A 73 13.56 -13.96 -6.30
C SER A 73 14.30 -15.21 -6.82
N PRO A 74 15.64 -15.24 -6.74
CA PRO A 74 16.42 -16.40 -7.12
C PRO A 74 16.47 -17.51 -6.06
N GLU A 75 15.88 -17.28 -4.89
CA GLU A 75 16.02 -18.20 -3.74
C GLU A 75 15.17 -19.48 -3.84
N GLY A 76 14.14 -19.48 -4.72
CA GLY A 76 13.24 -20.63 -4.85
C GLY A 76 12.33 -20.84 -3.64
N MET A 77 11.98 -19.77 -2.91
CA MET A 77 11.24 -19.84 -1.65
C MET A 77 9.85 -19.17 -1.73
N ALA A 78 9.35 -18.93 -2.92
CA ALA A 78 8.07 -18.26 -3.11
C ALA A 78 6.85 -19.19 -3.03
N ASP A 79 7.05 -20.48 -2.78
CA ASP A 79 5.97 -21.47 -2.60
C ASP A 79 4.93 -21.50 -3.73
N GLY A 80 5.37 -21.25 -4.97
CA GLY A 80 4.49 -21.22 -6.15
C GLY A 80 3.74 -19.91 -6.36
N PHE A 81 3.84 -18.94 -5.45
CA PHE A 81 3.27 -17.61 -5.66
C PHE A 81 4.05 -16.85 -6.72
N THR A 82 3.34 -16.28 -7.68
CA THR A 82 3.93 -15.57 -8.80
C THR A 82 3.67 -14.07 -8.77
N HIS A 83 2.59 -13.65 -8.14
CA HIS A 83 2.14 -12.26 -8.09
C HIS A 83 2.11 -11.75 -6.66
N CYS A 84 2.54 -10.51 -6.48
CA CYS A 84 2.46 -9.81 -5.21
C CYS A 84 1.85 -8.43 -5.45
N PHE A 85 0.76 -8.13 -4.74
CA PHE A 85 0.11 -6.82 -4.75
C PHE A 85 0.24 -6.21 -3.37
N LEU A 86 0.65 -4.96 -3.31
CA LEU A 86 0.75 -4.19 -2.08
C LEU A 86 -0.25 -3.04 -2.15
N VAL A 87 -1.30 -3.14 -1.34
CA VAL A 87 -2.32 -2.10 -1.22
C VAL A 87 -2.09 -1.34 0.08
N THR A 88 -2.02 -0.02 0.00
CA THR A 88 -1.79 0.84 1.15
C THR A 88 -3.06 1.61 1.49
N PHE A 89 -3.42 1.58 2.78
CA PHE A 89 -4.50 2.38 3.37
C PHE A 89 -3.93 3.27 4.46
N GLU A 90 -4.61 4.36 4.78
CA GLU A 90 -4.23 5.22 5.90
C GLU A 90 -4.26 4.44 7.23
N ASP A 91 -5.30 3.59 7.40
CA ASP A 91 -5.55 2.81 8.61
C ASP A 91 -6.38 1.56 8.31
N ARG A 92 -6.68 0.80 9.34
CA ARG A 92 -7.52 -0.40 9.28
C ARG A 92 -8.93 -0.09 8.76
N GLU A 93 -9.48 1.08 9.06
CA GLU A 93 -10.82 1.46 8.60
C GLU A 93 -10.89 1.53 7.08
N GLY A 94 -9.80 1.95 6.43
CA GLY A 94 -9.69 1.93 4.98
C GLY A 94 -9.84 0.54 4.38
N LEU A 95 -9.24 -0.47 5.00
CA LEU A 95 -9.41 -1.88 4.62
C LEU A 95 -10.85 -2.33 4.85
N ASP A 96 -11.47 -1.93 5.96
CA ASP A 96 -12.85 -2.32 6.29
C ASP A 96 -13.86 -1.77 5.28
N VAL A 97 -13.58 -0.64 4.63
CA VAL A 97 -14.34 -0.12 3.49
C VAL A 97 -14.05 -0.91 2.21
N TYR A 98 -12.79 -1.27 1.99
CA TYR A 98 -12.31 -1.95 0.80
C TYR A 98 -12.89 -3.37 0.64
N LEU A 99 -12.83 -4.19 1.69
CA LEU A 99 -13.20 -5.60 1.61
C LEU A 99 -14.66 -5.83 1.17
N PRO A 100 -15.67 -5.12 1.70
CA PRO A 100 -17.06 -5.27 1.26
C PRO A 100 -17.42 -4.40 0.06
N HIS A 101 -16.52 -3.58 -0.44
CA HIS A 101 -16.82 -2.66 -1.53
C HIS A 101 -17.28 -3.42 -2.79
N PRO A 102 -18.34 -2.98 -3.49
CA PRO A 102 -18.83 -3.66 -4.68
C PRO A 102 -17.77 -3.88 -5.77
N ALA A 103 -16.84 -2.94 -5.95
CA ALA A 103 -15.74 -3.08 -6.90
C ALA A 103 -14.79 -4.21 -6.50
N HIS A 104 -14.49 -4.35 -5.21
CA HIS A 104 -13.67 -5.46 -4.71
C HIS A 104 -14.40 -6.80 -4.85
N ALA A 105 -15.69 -6.85 -4.52
CA ALA A 105 -16.49 -8.06 -4.69
C ALA A 105 -16.54 -8.53 -6.15
N ALA A 106 -16.72 -7.61 -7.09
CA ALA A 106 -16.70 -7.92 -8.53
C ALA A 106 -15.33 -8.44 -8.98
N PHE A 107 -14.25 -7.85 -8.49
CA PHE A 107 -12.90 -8.32 -8.75
C PHE A 107 -12.69 -9.75 -8.23
N VAL A 108 -13.11 -10.04 -7.01
CA VAL A 108 -12.99 -11.38 -6.41
C VAL A 108 -13.75 -12.42 -7.22
N GLU A 109 -14.95 -12.11 -7.72
CA GLU A 109 -15.71 -13.03 -8.58
C GLU A 109 -14.99 -13.33 -9.89
N MET A 110 -14.29 -12.35 -10.45
CA MET A 110 -13.45 -12.54 -11.64
C MET A 110 -12.20 -13.37 -11.34
N LEU A 111 -11.61 -13.19 -10.17
CA LEU A 111 -10.39 -13.86 -9.74
C LEU A 111 -10.60 -15.36 -9.43
N LYS A 112 -11.66 -15.69 -8.70
CA LYS A 112 -11.91 -17.04 -8.18
C LYS A 112 -11.72 -18.18 -9.17
N PRO A 113 -12.24 -18.11 -10.41
CA PRO A 113 -12.07 -19.21 -11.38
C PRO A 113 -10.63 -19.47 -11.79
N GLN A 114 -9.77 -18.48 -11.64
CA GLN A 114 -8.38 -18.51 -12.11
C GLN A 114 -7.37 -18.81 -10.99
N LEU A 115 -7.81 -18.69 -9.75
CA LEU A 115 -6.93 -18.73 -8.57
C LEU A 115 -6.73 -20.15 -8.06
N GLU A 116 -5.46 -20.57 -7.92
CA GLU A 116 -5.09 -21.80 -7.22
C GLU A 116 -5.02 -21.57 -5.72
N LYS A 117 -4.29 -20.55 -5.29
CA LYS A 117 -4.20 -20.15 -3.88
C LYS A 117 -3.83 -18.67 -3.73
N ALA A 118 -4.22 -18.11 -2.61
CA ALA A 118 -3.84 -16.75 -2.21
C ALA A 118 -3.26 -16.76 -0.80
N LEU A 119 -2.37 -15.81 -0.56
CA LEU A 119 -1.84 -15.52 0.78
C LEU A 119 -2.04 -14.04 1.04
N VAL A 120 -2.61 -13.71 2.19
CA VAL A 120 -2.85 -12.33 2.60
C VAL A 120 -2.15 -12.09 3.92
N VAL A 121 -1.34 -11.05 3.98
CA VAL A 121 -0.67 -10.58 5.20
C VAL A 121 -0.90 -9.08 5.31
N ASP A 122 -1.35 -8.65 6.46
CA ASP A 122 -1.53 -7.24 6.77
C ASP A 122 -0.58 -6.82 7.88
N TYR A 123 -0.08 -5.60 7.78
CA TYR A 123 0.75 -5.02 8.84
C TYR A 123 0.63 -3.50 8.86
N VAL A 124 0.91 -2.93 10.01
CA VAL A 124 1.09 -1.48 10.15
C VAL A 124 2.57 -1.18 9.97
N ALA A 125 2.89 -0.29 9.04
CA ALA A 125 4.28 0.07 8.75
C ALA A 125 4.95 0.73 9.97
N ARG A 126 6.19 0.35 10.24
CA ARG A 126 6.98 0.83 11.39
C ARG A 126 8.20 1.63 10.95
#